data_a10044a2eb89bf8eec837ad6f354a84d
#
_entry.id   a10044a2eb89bf8eec837ad6f354a84d
#
_cell.length_a   1.000
_cell.length_b   1.000
_cell.length_c   1.000
_cell.angle_alpha   90.00
_cell.angle_beta   90.00
_cell.angle_gamma   90.00
#
_symmetry.space_group_name_H-M   'P 1'
#
loop_
_entity.id
_entity.type
_entity.pdbx_description
1 polymer ?
#
loop_
_entity_poly.entity_id
_entity_poly.type
_entity_poly.pdbx_seq_one_letter_code
_entity_poly.pdbx_strand_id
1 'polypeptide(L)'
;GMVGLYLAARHPDKGRSLCLTASFARLTAAEDYPEGLAAPALGKMVGAFRSDYAKHIKQFLQLQLLHTPDADGIIGRILPDLARCGTPQALQEALDAAERADARHLLDKIDVPVLLVFGGKDAITPPRMGEYLHRRLKGSRLVVMEKAAHAPFLSHAEAFAALYRDFVEGV
;
A
#
# COMPACT_ATOMS: atom_id res chain seq x y z
N GLY A 1 3.30 4.33 -1.42
CA GLY A 1 4.09 4.11 -0.22
C GLY A 1 5.59 4.16 -0.46
N MET A 2 6.14 3.26 -1.25
CA MET A 2 7.59 3.17 -1.51
C MET A 2 8.22 4.50 -1.95
N VAL A 3 7.61 5.19 -2.93
CA VAL A 3 8.07 6.51 -3.39
C VAL A 3 8.12 7.52 -2.24
N GLY A 4 7.12 7.51 -1.35
CA GLY A 4 7.09 8.39 -0.17
C GLY A 4 8.25 8.13 0.80
N LEU A 5 8.60 6.87 1.04
CA LEU A 5 9.77 6.51 1.86
C LEU A 5 11.08 7.02 1.26
N TYR A 6 11.27 6.84 -0.05
CA TYR A 6 12.44 7.37 -0.75
C TYR A 6 12.49 8.90 -0.72
N LEU A 7 11.36 9.56 -0.92
CA LEU A 7 11.26 11.02 -0.89
C LEU A 7 11.63 11.56 0.50
N ALA A 8 10.97 11.04 1.55
CA ALA A 8 11.20 11.50 2.92
C ALA A 8 12.64 11.27 3.39
N ALA A 9 13.26 10.15 2.99
CA ALA A 9 14.64 9.85 3.37
C ALA A 9 15.70 10.66 2.61
N ARG A 10 15.44 11.02 1.34
CA ARG A 10 16.41 11.70 0.47
C ARG A 10 16.20 13.21 0.40
N HIS A 11 14.99 13.67 0.67
CA HIS A 11 14.57 15.06 0.57
C HIS A 11 13.72 15.45 1.79
N PRO A 12 14.29 15.42 3.01
CA PRO A 12 13.54 15.71 4.24
C PRO A 12 12.97 17.13 4.29
N ASP A 13 13.51 18.04 3.49
CA ASP A 13 13.06 19.43 3.32
C ASP A 13 11.74 19.55 2.49
N LYS A 14 11.32 18.49 1.79
CA LYS A 14 10.17 18.50 0.88
C LYS A 14 8.85 18.09 1.52
N GLY A 15 8.87 17.62 2.76
CA GLY A 15 7.66 17.18 3.45
C GLY A 15 7.75 17.41 4.96
N ARG A 16 6.65 17.88 5.55
CA ARG A 16 6.55 18.10 7.01
C ARG A 16 6.11 16.83 7.74
N SER A 17 5.45 15.94 7.06
CA SER A 17 4.96 14.66 7.58
C SER A 17 4.72 13.67 6.45
N LEU A 18 4.51 12.39 6.78
CA LEU A 18 4.31 11.32 5.83
C LEU A 18 3.10 10.47 6.24
N CYS A 19 2.11 10.32 5.36
CA CYS A 19 1.02 9.36 5.55
C CYS A 19 1.20 8.19 4.58
N LEU A 20 1.33 6.99 5.12
CA LEU A 20 1.51 5.76 4.37
C LEU A 20 0.32 4.83 4.60
N THR A 21 -0.43 4.55 3.55
CA THR A 21 -1.56 3.62 3.59
C THR A 21 -1.19 2.33 2.87
N ALA A 22 -1.42 1.20 3.51
CA ALA A 22 -1.20 -0.13 2.92
C ALA A 22 0.16 -0.24 2.21
N SER A 23 1.22 0.17 2.91
CA SER A 23 2.55 0.37 2.36
C SER A 23 3.55 -0.68 2.85
N PHE A 24 4.71 -0.73 2.23
CA PHE A 24 5.78 -1.65 2.59
C PHE A 24 7.16 -1.00 2.37
N ALA A 25 8.16 -1.45 3.12
CA ALA A 25 9.56 -1.11 2.86
C ALA A 25 10.20 -2.06 1.86
N ARG A 26 9.71 -3.30 1.79
CA ARG A 26 10.02 -4.33 0.81
C ARG A 26 8.76 -5.15 0.56
N LEU A 27 8.51 -5.53 -0.69
CA LEU A 27 7.29 -6.27 -1.03
C LEU A 27 7.42 -7.76 -0.68
N THR A 28 8.52 -8.38 -1.06
CA THR A 28 8.75 -9.81 -0.91
C THR A 28 9.44 -10.17 0.40
N ALA A 29 9.03 -11.31 0.96
CA ALA A 29 9.70 -11.87 2.14
C ALA A 29 11.16 -12.24 1.84
N ALA A 30 11.99 -12.16 2.87
CA ALA A 30 13.38 -12.63 2.90
C ALA A 30 13.65 -13.25 4.27
N GLU A 31 14.80 -13.89 4.43
CA GLU A 31 15.21 -14.51 5.70
C GLU A 31 15.22 -13.49 6.84
N ASP A 32 15.69 -12.28 6.56
CA ASP A 32 15.74 -11.13 7.49
C ASP A 32 14.49 -10.24 7.45
N TYR A 33 13.45 -10.64 6.69
CA TYR A 33 12.19 -9.90 6.53
C TYR A 33 11.01 -10.86 6.25
N PRO A 34 10.54 -11.60 7.25
CA PRO A 34 9.43 -12.55 7.08
C PRO A 34 8.07 -11.86 6.89
N GLU A 35 7.96 -10.57 7.17
CA GLU A 35 6.72 -9.79 7.03
C GLU A 35 6.25 -9.66 5.59
N GLY A 36 7.15 -9.79 4.59
CA GLY A 36 6.85 -9.65 3.18
C GLY A 36 5.88 -10.72 2.64
N LEU A 37 5.50 -10.56 1.38
CA LEU A 37 4.73 -11.57 0.65
C LEU A 37 5.64 -12.74 0.26
N ALA A 38 5.14 -13.95 0.37
CA ALA A 38 5.84 -15.10 -0.17
C ALA A 38 6.01 -14.98 -1.69
N ALA A 39 7.21 -15.21 -2.21
CA ALA A 39 7.51 -15.08 -3.64
C ALA A 39 6.56 -15.88 -4.55
N PRO A 40 6.12 -17.13 -4.20
CA PRO A 40 5.13 -17.84 -5.02
C PRO A 40 3.77 -17.14 -5.10
N ALA A 41 3.33 -16.45 -4.04
CA ALA A 41 2.07 -15.72 -4.04
C ALA A 41 2.12 -14.50 -4.97
N LEU A 42 3.21 -13.75 -4.92
CA LEU A 42 3.45 -12.62 -5.85
C LEU A 42 3.55 -13.11 -7.29
N GLY A 43 4.34 -14.15 -7.56
CA GLY A 43 4.48 -14.75 -8.88
C GLY A 43 3.15 -15.21 -9.50
N LYS A 44 2.26 -15.76 -8.68
CA LYS A 44 0.91 -16.15 -9.10
C LYS A 44 0.06 -14.94 -9.51
N MET A 45 0.12 -13.86 -8.74
CA MET A 45 -0.57 -12.61 -9.05
C MET A 45 -0.03 -11.97 -10.35
N VAL A 46 1.27 -11.86 -10.49
CA VAL A 46 1.92 -11.31 -11.70
C VAL A 46 1.60 -12.16 -12.94
N GLY A 47 1.66 -13.49 -12.82
CA GLY A 47 1.30 -14.42 -13.89
C GLY A 47 -0.16 -14.26 -14.35
N ALA A 48 -1.08 -14.04 -13.42
CA ALA A 48 -2.48 -13.77 -13.72
C ALA A 48 -2.64 -12.51 -14.58
N PHE A 49 -2.00 -11.40 -14.20
CA PHE A 49 -2.03 -10.15 -15.00
C PHE A 49 -1.43 -10.30 -16.41
N ARG A 50 -0.38 -11.11 -16.54
CA ARG A 50 0.23 -11.41 -17.86
C ARG A 50 -0.68 -12.23 -18.75
N SER A 51 -1.49 -13.13 -18.18
CA SER A 51 -2.37 -14.01 -18.95
C SER A 51 -3.61 -13.29 -19.50
N ASP A 52 -4.26 -12.45 -18.68
CA ASP A 52 -5.46 -11.69 -19.05
C ASP A 52 -5.61 -10.47 -18.13
N TYR A 53 -5.04 -9.34 -18.56
CA TYR A 53 -5.06 -8.11 -17.79
C TYR A 53 -6.47 -7.63 -17.46
N ALA A 54 -7.37 -7.60 -18.45
CA ALA A 54 -8.72 -7.06 -18.29
C ALA A 54 -9.54 -7.83 -17.26
N LYS A 55 -9.42 -9.14 -17.28
CA LYS A 55 -10.08 -10.01 -16.30
C LYS A 55 -9.49 -9.85 -14.90
N HIS A 56 -8.16 -9.89 -14.80
CA HIS A 56 -7.50 -9.94 -13.49
C HIS A 56 -7.41 -8.59 -12.81
N ILE A 57 -7.45 -7.46 -13.54
CA ILE A 57 -7.53 -6.13 -12.92
C ILE A 57 -8.83 -5.95 -12.12
N LYS A 58 -9.97 -6.44 -12.66
CA LYS A 58 -11.23 -6.42 -11.92
C LYS A 58 -11.15 -7.27 -10.64
N GLN A 59 -10.60 -8.48 -10.74
CA GLN A 59 -10.43 -9.36 -9.57
C GLN A 59 -9.49 -8.73 -8.53
N PHE A 60 -8.44 -8.06 -8.97
CA PHE A 60 -7.51 -7.36 -8.09
C PHE A 60 -8.18 -6.19 -7.36
N LEU A 61 -9.04 -5.41 -8.04
CA LEU A 61 -9.85 -4.38 -7.40
C LEU A 61 -10.84 -4.97 -6.38
N GLN A 62 -11.46 -6.10 -6.70
CA GLN A 62 -12.34 -6.81 -5.76
C GLN A 62 -11.59 -7.25 -4.51
N LEU A 63 -10.34 -7.71 -4.65
CA LEU A 63 -9.50 -8.07 -3.51
C LEU A 63 -9.13 -6.85 -2.65
N GLN A 64 -8.85 -5.70 -3.28
CA GLN A 64 -8.54 -4.46 -2.57
C GLN A 64 -9.72 -3.93 -1.75
N LEU A 65 -10.94 -4.16 -2.23
CA LEU A 65 -12.19 -3.69 -1.62
C LEU A 65 -12.96 -4.83 -0.91
N LEU A 66 -12.27 -5.88 -0.52
CA LEU A 66 -12.89 -7.02 0.15
C LEU A 66 -13.64 -6.54 1.41
N HIS A 67 -14.86 -7.05 1.61
CA HIS A 67 -15.78 -6.64 2.69
C HIS A 67 -16.18 -5.15 2.67
N THR A 68 -16.01 -4.44 1.56
CA THR A 68 -16.44 -3.05 1.41
C THR A 68 -17.90 -2.99 0.99
N PRO A 69 -18.76 -2.24 1.67
CA PRO A 69 -20.08 -1.91 1.15
C PRO A 69 -19.95 -1.22 -0.23
N ASP A 70 -20.84 -1.55 -1.17
CA ASP A 70 -20.83 -1.01 -2.55
C ASP A 70 -19.49 -1.18 -3.30
N ALA A 71 -18.75 -2.25 -3.04
CA ALA A 71 -17.48 -2.52 -3.75
C ALA A 71 -17.67 -2.53 -5.27
N ASP A 72 -18.73 -3.13 -5.79
CA ASP A 72 -19.02 -3.17 -7.23
C ASP A 72 -19.30 -1.78 -7.81
N GLY A 73 -20.00 -0.90 -7.09
CA GLY A 73 -20.21 0.48 -7.50
C GLY A 73 -18.91 1.29 -7.53
N ILE A 74 -18.02 1.11 -6.55
CA ILE A 74 -16.68 1.72 -6.53
C ILE A 74 -15.86 1.21 -7.72
N ILE A 75 -15.83 -0.10 -7.95
CA ILE A 75 -15.09 -0.72 -9.06
C ILE A 75 -15.63 -0.22 -10.40
N GLY A 76 -16.96 -0.14 -10.56
CA GLY A 76 -17.60 0.35 -11.78
C GLY A 76 -17.19 1.78 -12.15
N ARG A 77 -16.89 2.63 -11.17
CA ARG A 77 -16.38 4.00 -11.39
C ARG A 77 -14.89 4.03 -11.78
N ILE A 78 -14.08 3.16 -11.21
CA ILE A 78 -12.61 3.17 -11.36
C ILE A 78 -12.14 2.37 -12.57
N LEU A 79 -12.79 1.24 -12.84
CA LEU A 79 -12.35 0.28 -13.85
C LEU A 79 -12.24 0.86 -15.26
N PRO A 80 -13.16 1.72 -15.76
CA PRO A 80 -13.03 2.33 -17.08
C PRO A 80 -11.77 3.17 -17.24
N ASP A 81 -11.37 3.91 -16.20
CA ASP A 81 -10.17 4.74 -16.23
C ASP A 81 -8.90 3.89 -16.20
N LEU A 82 -8.88 2.85 -15.38
CA LEU A 82 -7.75 1.90 -15.35
C LEU A 82 -7.59 1.17 -16.68
N ALA A 83 -8.69 0.73 -17.30
CA ALA A 83 -8.65 0.07 -18.60
C ALA A 83 -8.14 0.99 -19.72
N ARG A 84 -8.41 2.30 -19.61
CA ARG A 84 -7.96 3.31 -20.60
C ARG A 84 -6.51 3.75 -20.40
N CYS A 85 -6.07 3.91 -19.14
CA CYS A 85 -4.79 4.53 -18.79
C CYS A 85 -3.67 3.50 -18.54
N GLY A 86 -4.02 2.27 -18.20
CA GLY A 86 -3.04 1.23 -17.86
C GLY A 86 -2.71 0.35 -19.07
N THR A 87 -1.43 0.28 -19.43
CA THR A 87 -0.96 -0.75 -20.36
C THR A 87 -0.45 -1.96 -19.58
N PRO A 88 -0.59 -3.19 -20.10
CA PRO A 88 0.00 -4.38 -19.48
C PRO A 88 1.51 -4.23 -19.26
N GLN A 89 2.21 -3.55 -20.15
CA GLN A 89 3.64 -3.29 -20.03
C GLN A 89 3.95 -2.36 -18.86
N ALA A 90 3.25 -1.22 -18.71
CA ALA A 90 3.47 -0.29 -17.61
C ALA A 90 3.19 -0.94 -16.24
N LEU A 91 2.15 -1.77 -16.14
CA LEU A 91 1.90 -2.54 -14.92
C LEU A 91 3.03 -3.53 -14.64
N GLN A 92 3.53 -4.24 -15.65
CA GLN A 92 4.62 -5.18 -15.48
C GLN A 92 5.89 -4.47 -14.97
N GLU A 93 6.26 -3.35 -15.57
CA GLU A 93 7.41 -2.54 -15.16
C GLU A 93 7.26 -2.03 -13.71
N ALA A 94 6.05 -1.60 -13.33
CA ALA A 94 5.76 -1.17 -11.96
C ALA A 94 5.85 -2.32 -10.95
N LEU A 95 5.35 -3.50 -11.30
CA LEU A 95 5.44 -4.71 -10.46
C LEU A 95 6.89 -5.17 -10.31
N ASP A 96 7.66 -5.20 -11.40
CA ASP A 96 9.07 -5.55 -11.39
C ASP A 96 9.90 -4.56 -10.55
N ALA A 97 9.57 -3.27 -10.64
CA ALA A 97 10.19 -2.24 -9.81
C ALA A 97 9.84 -2.42 -8.33
N ALA A 98 8.57 -2.69 -8.01
CA ALA A 98 8.10 -2.92 -6.64
C ALA A 98 8.73 -4.19 -6.02
N GLU A 99 8.91 -5.25 -6.81
CA GLU A 99 9.54 -6.49 -6.37
C GLU A 99 11.02 -6.30 -6.02
N ARG A 100 11.73 -5.51 -6.84
CA ARG A 100 13.17 -5.24 -6.63
C ARG A 100 13.45 -4.18 -5.57
N ALA A 101 12.46 -3.34 -5.28
CA ALA A 101 12.65 -2.22 -4.36
C ALA A 101 12.81 -2.70 -2.91
N ASP A 102 13.83 -2.16 -2.24
CA ASP A 102 14.08 -2.35 -0.80
C ASP A 102 14.45 -1.02 -0.17
N ALA A 103 13.51 -0.44 0.57
CA ALA A 103 13.69 0.82 1.28
C ALA A 103 14.03 0.64 2.77
N ARG A 104 14.26 -0.58 3.24
CA ARG A 104 14.53 -0.88 4.66
C ARG A 104 15.74 -0.11 5.20
N HIS A 105 16.76 0.06 4.37
CA HIS A 105 17.98 0.82 4.69
C HIS A 105 17.77 2.34 4.78
N LEU A 106 16.61 2.84 4.39
CA LEU A 106 16.26 4.25 4.44
C LEU A 106 15.44 4.63 5.67
N LEU A 107 14.81 3.67 6.34
CA LEU A 107 13.83 3.95 7.39
C LEU A 107 14.42 4.77 8.54
N ASP A 108 15.65 4.49 8.92
CA ASP A 108 16.33 5.20 10.02
C ASP A 108 16.75 6.66 9.67
N LYS A 109 16.56 7.05 8.39
CA LYS A 109 16.85 8.42 7.89
C LYS A 109 15.59 9.29 7.82
N ILE A 110 14.43 8.73 8.18
CA ILE A 110 13.15 9.44 8.13
C ILE A 110 12.86 9.98 9.52
N ASP A 111 12.98 11.30 9.68
CA ASP A 111 12.79 12.00 10.95
C ASP A 111 11.48 12.80 11.02
N VAL A 112 10.70 12.83 9.94
CA VAL A 112 9.37 13.48 9.95
C VAL A 112 8.34 12.60 10.66
N PRO A 113 7.27 13.18 11.26
CA PRO A 113 6.14 12.41 11.76
C PRO A 113 5.51 11.53 10.69
N VAL A 114 5.19 10.27 11.03
CA VAL A 114 4.63 9.30 10.07
C VAL A 114 3.33 8.72 10.61
N LEU A 115 2.26 8.79 9.81
CA LEU A 115 1.04 8.03 10.02
C LEU A 115 1.05 6.79 9.12
N LEU A 116 0.88 5.62 9.73
CA LEU A 116 0.75 4.33 9.06
C LEU A 116 -0.70 3.86 9.20
N VAL A 117 -1.41 3.65 8.08
CA VAL A 117 -2.79 3.16 8.08
C VAL A 117 -2.88 1.86 7.30
N PHE A 118 -3.35 0.81 7.96
CA PHE A 118 -3.48 -0.52 7.37
C PHE A 118 -4.89 -1.08 7.56
N GLY A 119 -5.36 -1.87 6.60
CA GLY A 119 -6.59 -2.63 6.76
C GLY A 119 -6.32 -3.97 7.46
N GLY A 120 -7.10 -4.30 8.49
CA GLY A 120 -6.98 -5.59 9.20
C GLY A 120 -7.28 -6.81 8.33
N LYS A 121 -8.00 -6.62 7.21
CA LYS A 121 -8.35 -7.64 6.22
C LYS A 121 -7.52 -7.56 4.93
N ASP A 122 -6.44 -6.77 4.93
CA ASP A 122 -5.59 -6.60 3.76
C ASP A 122 -4.74 -7.85 3.51
N ALA A 123 -5.04 -8.52 2.40
CA ALA A 123 -4.28 -9.70 1.94
C ALA A 123 -3.12 -9.35 0.99
N ILE A 124 -3.05 -8.08 0.54
CA ILE A 124 -2.02 -7.59 -0.40
C ILE A 124 -0.83 -7.04 0.38
N THR A 125 -1.08 -6.12 1.32
CA THR A 125 -0.07 -5.59 2.24
C THR A 125 -0.58 -5.75 3.67
N PRO A 126 -0.44 -6.94 4.25
CA PRO A 126 -1.03 -7.25 5.55
C PRO A 126 -0.45 -6.40 6.68
N PRO A 127 -1.19 -6.22 7.80
CA PRO A 127 -0.80 -5.38 8.93
C PRO A 127 0.62 -5.62 9.46
N ARG A 128 1.14 -6.83 9.39
CA ARG A 128 2.52 -7.14 9.80
C ARG A 128 3.59 -6.32 9.06
N MET A 129 3.32 -5.90 7.80
CA MET A 129 4.21 -4.97 7.08
C MET A 129 4.17 -3.56 7.72
N GLY A 130 2.99 -3.14 8.17
CA GLY A 130 2.82 -1.88 8.93
C GLY A 130 3.50 -1.92 10.29
N GLU A 131 3.40 -3.03 11.00
CA GLU A 131 4.09 -3.27 12.26
C GLU A 131 5.60 -3.21 12.10
N TYR A 132 6.13 -3.79 11.02
CA TYR A 132 7.55 -3.67 10.69
C TYR A 132 7.96 -2.21 10.47
N LEU A 133 7.21 -1.46 9.66
CA LEU A 133 7.46 -0.04 9.43
C LEU A 133 7.41 0.74 10.75
N HIS A 134 6.41 0.47 11.60
CA HIS A 134 6.24 1.13 12.89
C HIS A 134 7.41 0.88 13.83
N ARG A 135 7.93 -0.34 13.89
CA ARG A 135 9.12 -0.66 14.70
C ARG A 135 10.39 0.08 14.24
N ARG A 136 10.47 0.43 12.95
CA ARG A 136 11.67 1.03 12.34
C ARG A 136 11.58 2.55 12.16
N LEU A 137 10.38 3.11 12.07
CA LEU A 137 10.15 4.55 11.89
C LEU A 137 9.91 5.21 13.24
N LYS A 138 10.87 6.01 13.69
CA LYS A 138 10.77 6.75 14.95
C LYS A 138 9.61 7.75 14.87
N GLY A 139 8.83 7.85 15.96
CA GLY A 139 7.71 8.80 16.03
C GLY A 139 6.55 8.47 15.09
N SER A 140 6.49 7.26 14.51
CA SER A 140 5.36 6.85 13.72
C SER A 140 4.15 6.47 14.60
N ARG A 141 2.95 6.69 14.06
CA ARG A 141 1.67 6.21 14.60
C ARG A 141 1.12 5.14 13.67
N LEU A 142 0.85 3.96 14.17
CA LEU A 142 0.21 2.87 13.42
C LEU A 142 -1.26 2.78 13.80
N VAL A 143 -2.12 2.74 12.79
CA VAL A 143 -3.56 2.49 12.92
C VAL A 143 -3.94 1.33 12.03
N VAL A 144 -4.51 0.27 12.61
CA VAL A 144 -5.09 -0.85 11.88
C VAL A 144 -6.60 -0.69 11.89
N MET A 145 -7.19 -0.49 10.72
CA MET A 145 -8.65 -0.43 10.53
C MET A 145 -9.18 -1.84 10.34
N GLU A 146 -9.61 -2.48 11.42
CA GLU A 146 -9.90 -3.92 11.52
C GLU A 146 -10.86 -4.47 10.45
N LYS A 147 -11.82 -3.66 9.99
CA LYS A 147 -12.84 -4.06 9.01
C LYS A 147 -12.45 -3.73 7.58
N ALA A 148 -11.42 -2.92 7.35
CA ALA A 148 -10.97 -2.50 6.04
C ALA A 148 -10.02 -3.54 5.41
N ALA A 149 -10.00 -3.57 4.07
CA ALA A 149 -9.00 -4.27 3.28
C ALA A 149 -7.91 -3.28 2.80
N HIS A 150 -7.39 -3.45 1.58
CA HIS A 150 -6.24 -2.69 1.05
C HIS A 150 -6.49 -1.18 0.84
N ALA A 151 -7.74 -0.79 0.59
CA ALA A 151 -8.10 0.60 0.28
C ALA A 151 -9.03 1.22 1.34
N PRO A 152 -8.57 1.42 2.60
CA PRO A 152 -9.38 1.99 3.68
C PRO A 152 -9.89 3.40 3.35
N PHE A 153 -9.17 4.18 2.57
CA PHE A 153 -9.59 5.52 2.10
C PHE A 153 -10.79 5.49 1.15
N LEU A 154 -11.09 4.35 0.53
CA LEU A 154 -12.30 4.14 -0.28
C LEU A 154 -13.42 3.48 0.54
N SER A 155 -13.07 2.42 1.27
CA SER A 155 -14.04 1.58 1.97
C SER A 155 -14.56 2.21 3.27
N HIS A 156 -13.76 3.03 3.93
CA HIS A 156 -14.03 3.67 5.22
C HIS A 156 -13.64 5.14 5.17
N ALA A 157 -14.07 5.84 4.10
CA ALA A 157 -13.60 7.17 3.73
C ALA A 157 -13.73 8.22 4.85
N GLU A 158 -14.86 8.24 5.56
CA GLU A 158 -15.09 9.21 6.65
C GLU A 158 -14.12 8.98 7.82
N ALA A 159 -13.99 7.73 8.27
CA ALA A 159 -13.08 7.38 9.37
C ALA A 159 -11.61 7.61 8.98
N PHE A 160 -11.25 7.29 7.74
CA PHE A 160 -9.92 7.55 7.21
C PHE A 160 -9.63 9.06 7.13
N ALA A 161 -10.58 9.86 6.62
CA ALA A 161 -10.42 11.30 6.51
C ALA A 161 -10.33 11.99 7.88
N ALA A 162 -11.08 11.52 8.88
CA ALA A 162 -10.98 12.02 10.26
C ALA A 162 -9.60 11.73 10.86
N LEU A 163 -9.10 10.50 10.70
CA LEU A 163 -7.77 10.09 11.15
C LEU A 163 -6.66 10.90 10.48
N TYR A 164 -6.78 11.12 9.18
CA TYR A 164 -5.81 11.90 8.41
C TYR A 164 -5.77 13.37 8.83
N ARG A 165 -6.94 14.00 9.02
CA ARG A 165 -7.04 15.38 9.52
C ARG A 165 -6.41 15.54 10.90
N ASP A 166 -6.78 14.68 11.84
CA ASP A 166 -6.22 14.64 13.21
C ASP A 166 -4.68 14.58 13.17
N PHE A 167 -4.13 13.75 12.30
CA PHE A 167 -2.68 13.64 12.13
C PHE A 167 -2.08 14.93 11.55
N VAL A 168 -2.64 15.49 10.48
CA VAL A 168 -2.07 16.68 9.80
C VAL A 168 -2.18 17.93 10.67
N GLU A 169 -3.24 18.07 11.49
CA GLU A 169 -3.42 19.18 12.42
C GLU A 169 -2.48 19.09 13.64
N GLY A 170 -1.98 17.90 13.96
CA GLY A 170 -1.06 17.64 15.07
C GLY A 170 0.44 17.75 14.74
N VAL A 171 0.82 18.07 13.49
CA VAL A 171 2.24 18.07 13.04
C VAL A 171 2.69 19.37 12.42
#